data_0940a4676dc2a00674febc84df7189b1
#
_entry.id   0940a4676dc2a00674febc84df7189b1
#
_cell.length_a   1.000
_cell.length_b   1.000
_cell.length_c   1.000
_cell.angle_alpha   90.00
_cell.angle_beta   90.00
_cell.angle_gamma   90.00
#
_symmetry.space_group_name_H-M   'P 1'
#
loop_
_entity.id
_entity.type
_entity.pdbx_description
1 polymer ?
#
loop_
_entity_poly.entity_id
_entity_poly.type
_entity_poly.pdbx_seq_one_letter_code
_entity_poly.pdbx_strand_id
1 'polypeptide(L)'
;MASFGASKPSPYKTTGAARALRERFDEYSVFGGTNAGVGLSAKNFAKLCADSGLVDRKLSRTQLDLIFMRSVDRGAKKLRWIQFLQALELCAATRRIGVEKVQELIMACAGPSLNRPSRSEPVRLHDDKALYTGVHVVGGPSTVDNKVTLDRLVRSPHGFGERRSV
;
A
#
# COMPACT_ATOMS: atom_id res chain seq x y z
N MET A 1 -22.58 43.47 -18.96
CA MET A 1 -23.48 42.31 -18.62
C MET A 1 -22.76 41.04 -18.94
N ALA A 2 -22.21 40.41 -17.92
CA ALA A 2 -21.43 39.16 -18.05
C ALA A 2 -22.41 37.99 -18.00
N SER A 3 -22.49 37.24 -19.11
CA SER A 3 -23.26 36.02 -19.22
C SER A 3 -22.59 34.92 -18.39
N PHE A 4 -23.22 34.53 -17.31
CA PHE A 4 -22.84 33.33 -16.56
C PHE A 4 -23.14 32.09 -17.40
N GLY A 5 -22.11 31.45 -17.89
CA GLY A 5 -22.18 30.20 -18.62
C GLY A 5 -22.90 29.13 -17.80
N ALA A 6 -23.94 28.58 -18.39
CA ALA A 6 -24.70 27.46 -17.82
C ALA A 6 -23.77 26.31 -17.53
N SER A 7 -23.70 25.92 -16.26
CA SER A 7 -23.03 24.71 -15.82
C SER A 7 -23.60 23.50 -16.57
N LYS A 8 -22.77 22.81 -17.35
CA LYS A 8 -23.16 21.54 -17.96
C LYS A 8 -23.68 20.62 -16.88
N PRO A 9 -24.83 19.95 -17.06
CA PRO A 9 -25.33 18.99 -16.09
C PRO A 9 -24.30 17.89 -15.90
N SER A 10 -23.96 17.62 -14.63
CA SER A 10 -23.06 16.54 -14.26
C SER A 10 -23.56 15.20 -14.83
N PRO A 11 -22.72 14.42 -15.53
CA PRO A 11 -23.13 13.15 -16.17
C PRO A 11 -23.54 12.05 -15.18
N TYR A 12 -23.52 12.32 -13.88
CA TYR A 12 -23.71 11.34 -12.82
C TYR A 12 -25.17 11.07 -12.42
N LYS A 13 -26.15 11.36 -13.27
CA LYS A 13 -27.57 11.24 -12.93
C LYS A 13 -28.20 9.85 -13.05
N THR A 14 -27.45 8.80 -13.38
CA THR A 14 -28.01 7.44 -13.39
C THR A 14 -27.80 6.82 -12.02
N THR A 15 -28.81 6.78 -11.21
CA THR A 15 -28.78 6.41 -9.77
C THR A 15 -28.09 5.06 -9.50
N GLY A 16 -28.24 4.07 -10.39
CA GLY A 16 -27.60 2.74 -10.22
C GLY A 16 -26.10 2.73 -10.53
N ALA A 17 -25.68 3.35 -11.63
CA ALA A 17 -24.28 3.41 -12.04
C ALA A 17 -23.44 4.24 -11.06
N ALA A 18 -23.98 5.37 -10.59
CA ALA A 18 -23.31 6.21 -9.59
C ALA A 18 -23.11 5.46 -8.26
N ARG A 19 -24.08 4.64 -7.86
CA ARG A 19 -23.98 3.79 -6.67
C ARG A 19 -22.92 2.72 -6.83
N ALA A 20 -22.91 1.98 -7.93
CA ALA A 20 -21.91 0.95 -8.20
C ALA A 20 -20.48 1.52 -8.23
N LEU A 21 -20.30 2.68 -8.89
CA LEU A 21 -19.01 3.38 -8.90
C LEU A 21 -18.58 3.81 -7.50
N ARG A 22 -19.54 4.26 -6.67
CA ARG A 22 -19.27 4.63 -5.28
C ARG A 22 -18.87 3.43 -4.45
N GLU A 23 -19.53 2.29 -4.60
CA GLU A 23 -19.18 1.04 -3.93
C GLU A 23 -17.74 0.63 -4.25
N ARG A 24 -17.33 0.71 -5.53
CA ARG A 24 -15.93 0.46 -5.92
C ARG A 24 -14.94 1.43 -5.27
N PHE A 25 -15.28 2.72 -5.25
CA PHE A 25 -14.45 3.71 -4.57
C PHE A 25 -14.26 3.37 -3.09
N ASP A 26 -15.33 3.02 -2.39
CA ASP A 26 -15.30 2.71 -0.97
C ASP A 26 -14.52 1.42 -0.68
N GLU A 27 -14.67 0.36 -1.50
CA GLU A 27 -13.89 -0.88 -1.39
C GLU A 27 -12.38 -0.64 -1.49
N TYR A 28 -11.95 0.15 -2.50
CA TYR A 28 -10.53 0.46 -2.66
C TYR A 28 -10.02 1.47 -1.62
N SER A 29 -10.90 2.29 -1.03
CA SER A 29 -10.52 3.22 0.03
C SER A 29 -10.14 2.50 1.33
N VAL A 30 -10.75 1.36 1.62
CA VAL A 30 -10.49 0.52 2.81
C VAL A 30 -9.39 -0.50 2.54
N PHE A 31 -9.11 -0.83 1.28
CA PHE A 31 -8.18 -1.89 0.91
C PHE A 31 -6.76 -1.67 1.43
N GLY A 32 -6.22 -2.66 2.13
CA GLY A 32 -4.82 -2.70 2.60
C GLY A 32 -4.48 -1.73 3.72
N GLY A 33 -5.46 -1.14 4.39
CA GLY A 33 -5.23 -0.21 5.49
C GLY A 33 -6.04 -0.54 6.74
N THR A 34 -5.42 -0.37 7.90
CA THR A 34 -6.09 -0.43 9.20
C THR A 34 -6.88 0.85 9.50
N ASN A 35 -6.57 1.94 8.81
CA ASN A 35 -7.24 3.23 8.95
C ASN A 35 -8.24 3.39 7.79
N ALA A 36 -9.47 3.02 8.02
CA ALA A 36 -10.64 3.32 7.17
C ALA A 36 -10.92 4.84 7.14
N GLY A 37 -9.90 5.64 6.84
CA GLY A 37 -10.06 7.08 6.64
C GLY A 37 -10.73 7.33 5.30
N VAL A 38 -11.71 8.21 5.31
CA VAL A 38 -12.47 8.61 4.12
C VAL A 38 -11.53 9.07 3.01
N GLY A 39 -11.38 8.27 1.95
CA GLY A 39 -10.66 8.64 0.75
C GLY A 39 -9.67 7.60 0.21
N LEU A 40 -9.40 7.70 -1.08
CA LEU A 40 -8.58 6.78 -1.85
C LEU A 40 -7.11 7.24 -1.86
N SER A 41 -6.19 6.40 -1.41
CA SER A 41 -4.75 6.69 -1.47
C SER A 41 -4.20 6.58 -2.89
N ALA A 42 -3.05 7.20 -3.17
CA ALA A 42 -2.39 7.10 -4.48
C ALA A 42 -2.13 5.64 -4.90
N LYS A 43 -1.68 4.81 -3.96
CA LYS A 43 -1.45 3.39 -4.18
C LYS A 43 -2.72 2.65 -4.60
N ASN A 44 -3.83 2.91 -3.89
CA ASN A 44 -5.10 2.25 -4.14
C ASN A 44 -5.78 2.79 -5.41
N PHE A 45 -5.59 4.08 -5.74
CA PHE A 45 -6.02 4.66 -7.01
C PHE A 45 -5.29 4.00 -8.20
N ALA A 46 -3.97 3.88 -8.12
CA ALA A 46 -3.20 3.19 -9.15
C ALA A 46 -3.59 1.71 -9.29
N LYS A 47 -3.88 1.04 -8.15
CA LYS A 47 -4.37 -0.34 -8.16
C LYS A 47 -5.75 -0.45 -8.81
N LEU A 48 -6.69 0.41 -8.45
CA LEU A 48 -8.01 0.46 -9.09
C LEU A 48 -7.91 0.61 -10.61
N CYS A 49 -7.06 1.53 -11.08
CA CYS A 49 -6.84 1.73 -12.51
C CYS A 49 -6.17 0.52 -13.18
N ALA A 50 -5.30 -0.19 -12.49
CA ALA A 50 -4.67 -1.42 -13.00
C ALA A 50 -5.66 -2.59 -13.06
N ASP A 51 -6.41 -2.81 -11.98
CA ASP A 51 -7.39 -3.91 -11.87
C ASP A 51 -8.56 -3.72 -12.87
N SER A 52 -8.92 -2.47 -13.19
CA SER A 52 -9.94 -2.13 -14.20
C SER A 52 -9.43 -2.11 -15.65
N GLY A 53 -8.15 -2.41 -15.88
CA GLY A 53 -7.57 -2.40 -17.23
C GLY A 53 -7.44 -0.99 -17.86
N LEU A 54 -7.46 0.05 -17.04
CA LEU A 54 -7.26 1.42 -17.50
C LEU A 54 -5.79 1.74 -17.80
N VAL A 55 -4.85 0.98 -17.25
CA VAL A 55 -3.42 1.18 -17.47
C VAL A 55 -3.04 0.63 -18.83
N ASP A 56 -2.48 1.51 -19.68
CA ASP A 56 -1.97 1.16 -21.00
C ASP A 56 -0.74 2.04 -21.37
N ARG A 57 -0.32 1.99 -22.63
CA ARG A 57 0.78 2.83 -23.13
C ARG A 57 0.51 4.34 -23.01
N LYS A 58 -0.76 4.76 -23.09
CA LYS A 58 -1.15 6.17 -23.00
C LYS A 58 -1.36 6.62 -21.56
N LEU A 59 -1.89 5.75 -20.72
CA LEU A 59 -2.11 5.99 -19.30
C LEU A 59 -1.17 5.09 -18.48
N SER A 60 0.10 5.49 -18.43
CA SER A 60 1.12 4.81 -17.64
C SER A 60 0.93 5.08 -16.13
N ARG A 61 1.61 4.30 -15.29
CA ARG A 61 1.61 4.48 -13.84
C ARG A 61 2.07 5.90 -13.44
N THR A 62 3.09 6.42 -14.10
CA THR A 62 3.57 7.80 -13.90
C THR A 62 2.49 8.84 -14.21
N GLN A 63 1.71 8.62 -15.28
CA GLN A 63 0.58 9.52 -15.60
C GLN A 63 -0.50 9.47 -14.52
N LEU A 64 -0.80 8.29 -13.96
CA LEU A 64 -1.75 8.16 -12.85
C LEU A 64 -1.29 8.93 -11.61
N ASP A 65 0.00 8.88 -11.27
CA ASP A 65 0.56 9.64 -10.16
C ASP A 65 0.43 11.15 -10.38
N LEU A 66 0.68 11.63 -11.60
CA LEU A 66 0.48 13.04 -11.95
C LEU A 66 -1.01 13.45 -11.89
N ILE A 67 -1.92 12.60 -12.36
CA ILE A 67 -3.36 12.84 -12.27
C ILE A 67 -3.79 12.88 -10.80
N PHE A 68 -3.33 11.95 -10.00
CA PHE A 68 -3.59 11.93 -8.57
C PHE A 68 -3.16 13.23 -7.90
N MET A 69 -1.92 13.66 -8.14
CA MET A 69 -1.36 14.89 -7.57
C MET A 69 -2.11 16.16 -8.00
N ARG A 70 -2.67 16.16 -9.21
CA ARG A 70 -3.49 17.29 -9.70
C ARG A 70 -4.88 17.32 -9.10
N SER A 71 -5.41 16.16 -8.72
CA SER A 71 -6.78 16.03 -8.23
C SER A 71 -6.88 16.13 -6.71
N VAL A 72 -5.79 15.84 -5.99
CA VAL A 72 -5.77 15.89 -4.53
C VAL A 72 -5.60 17.33 -4.03
N ASP A 73 -6.27 17.67 -2.92
CA ASP A 73 -6.10 18.97 -2.28
C ASP A 73 -4.66 19.13 -1.72
N ARG A 74 -4.17 20.36 -1.69
CA ARG A 74 -2.86 20.67 -1.11
C ARG A 74 -2.77 20.16 0.34
N GLY A 75 -1.77 19.32 0.61
CA GLY A 75 -1.55 18.73 1.92
C GLY A 75 -2.40 17.48 2.23
N ALA A 76 -3.38 17.13 1.40
CA ALA A 76 -4.12 15.90 1.56
C ALA A 76 -3.35 14.71 0.94
N LYS A 77 -3.48 13.54 1.55
CA LYS A 77 -2.84 12.29 1.10
C LYS A 77 -3.80 11.33 0.42
N LYS A 78 -5.08 11.68 0.38
CA LYS A 78 -6.17 10.83 -0.13
C LYS A 78 -7.13 11.64 -0.99
N LEU A 79 -7.64 11.04 -2.04
CA LEU A 79 -8.71 11.60 -2.87
C LEU A 79 -10.06 11.41 -2.17
N ARG A 80 -10.84 12.46 -2.08
CA ARG A 80 -12.26 12.40 -1.74
C ARG A 80 -13.07 12.01 -2.97
N TRP A 81 -14.35 11.68 -2.78
CA TRP A 81 -15.22 11.27 -3.85
C TRP A 81 -15.26 12.23 -5.05
N ILE A 82 -15.45 13.53 -4.80
CA ILE A 82 -15.50 14.54 -5.86
C ILE A 82 -14.18 14.61 -6.63
N GLN A 83 -13.07 14.57 -5.92
CA GLN A 83 -11.73 14.57 -6.50
C GLN A 83 -11.45 13.30 -7.31
N PHE A 84 -11.97 12.16 -6.85
CA PHE A 84 -11.90 10.92 -7.60
C PHE A 84 -12.62 11.03 -8.95
N LEU A 85 -13.82 11.61 -8.99
CA LEU A 85 -14.54 11.86 -10.25
C LEU A 85 -13.74 12.76 -11.20
N GLN A 86 -13.13 13.82 -10.69
CA GLN A 86 -12.23 14.68 -11.48
C GLN A 86 -11.01 13.91 -12.00
N ALA A 87 -10.42 13.04 -11.18
CA ALA A 87 -9.31 12.17 -11.60
C ALA A 87 -9.73 11.24 -12.75
N LEU A 88 -10.96 10.70 -12.73
CA LEU A 88 -11.48 9.87 -13.82
C LEU A 88 -11.66 10.66 -15.13
N GLU A 89 -12.09 11.92 -15.05
CA GLU A 89 -12.16 12.82 -16.21
C GLU A 89 -10.77 13.04 -16.82
N LEU A 90 -9.75 13.25 -16.00
CA LEU A 90 -8.37 13.39 -16.47
C LEU A 90 -7.81 12.08 -17.07
N CYS A 91 -8.17 10.93 -16.50
CA CYS A 91 -7.84 9.63 -17.09
C CYS A 91 -8.49 9.44 -18.46
N ALA A 92 -9.76 9.80 -18.60
CA ALA A 92 -10.51 9.75 -19.84
C ALA A 92 -9.88 10.65 -20.92
N ALA A 93 -9.54 11.89 -20.56
CA ALA A 93 -8.87 12.84 -21.44
C ALA A 93 -7.50 12.33 -21.91
N THR A 94 -6.70 11.73 -21.00
CA THR A 94 -5.38 11.20 -21.32
C THR A 94 -5.47 10.01 -22.27
N ARG A 95 -6.44 9.11 -22.07
CA ARG A 95 -6.69 7.97 -22.96
C ARG A 95 -7.42 8.35 -24.24
N ARG A 96 -8.02 9.52 -24.30
CA ARG A 96 -8.91 9.99 -25.38
C ARG A 96 -10.14 9.08 -25.56
N ILE A 97 -10.78 8.72 -24.45
CA ILE A 97 -12.03 7.95 -24.40
C ILE A 97 -13.09 8.72 -23.61
N GLY A 98 -14.35 8.33 -23.74
CA GLY A 98 -15.43 8.92 -22.94
C GLY A 98 -15.28 8.59 -21.45
N VAL A 99 -15.75 9.50 -20.59
CA VAL A 99 -15.74 9.30 -19.12
C VAL A 99 -16.62 8.11 -18.74
N GLU A 100 -17.73 7.94 -19.45
CA GLU A 100 -18.66 6.82 -19.28
C GLU A 100 -17.96 5.48 -19.46
N LYS A 101 -17.05 5.40 -20.46
CA LYS A 101 -16.29 4.17 -20.72
C LYS A 101 -15.28 3.87 -19.61
N VAL A 102 -14.67 4.89 -19.03
CA VAL A 102 -13.80 4.73 -17.86
C VAL A 102 -14.59 4.21 -16.67
N GLN A 103 -15.78 4.76 -16.43
CA GLN A 103 -16.66 4.33 -15.33
C GLN A 103 -17.15 2.88 -15.53
N GLU A 104 -17.54 2.50 -16.75
CA GLU A 104 -17.90 1.12 -17.08
C GLU A 104 -16.79 0.13 -16.77
N LEU A 105 -15.54 0.44 -17.15
CA LEU A 105 -14.39 -0.40 -16.88
C LEU A 105 -14.15 -0.57 -15.37
N ILE A 106 -14.33 0.50 -14.59
CA ILE A 106 -14.20 0.44 -13.15
C ILE A 106 -15.32 -0.38 -12.51
N MET A 107 -16.55 -0.21 -12.98
CA MET A 107 -17.70 -0.98 -12.47
C MET A 107 -17.61 -2.46 -12.84
N ALA A 108 -17.04 -2.79 -14.01
CA ALA A 108 -16.82 -4.16 -14.44
C ALA A 108 -15.71 -4.88 -13.67
N CYS A 109 -14.85 -4.13 -12.95
CA CYS A 109 -13.80 -4.70 -12.12
C CYS A 109 -14.39 -5.52 -10.97
N ALA A 110 -13.82 -6.70 -10.70
CA ALA A 110 -14.28 -7.60 -9.63
C ALA A 110 -13.99 -7.09 -8.21
N GLY A 111 -13.34 -5.91 -8.07
CA GLY A 111 -12.91 -5.38 -6.78
C GLY A 111 -11.43 -5.64 -6.48
N PRO A 112 -10.94 -5.14 -5.34
CA PRO A 112 -9.52 -5.24 -5.01
C PRO A 112 -9.13 -6.68 -4.69
N SER A 113 -8.32 -7.30 -5.54
CA SER A 113 -7.73 -8.60 -5.26
C SER A 113 -6.39 -8.43 -4.53
N LEU A 114 -6.16 -9.27 -3.53
CA LEU A 114 -4.80 -9.45 -3.02
C LEU A 114 -4.00 -10.15 -4.12
N ASN A 115 -2.89 -9.55 -4.53
CA ASN A 115 -1.91 -10.29 -5.30
C ASN A 115 -1.63 -11.58 -4.51
N ARG A 116 -1.70 -12.74 -5.18
CA ARG A 116 -1.43 -14.02 -4.53
C ARG A 116 -0.18 -13.84 -3.68
N PRO A 117 -0.23 -14.18 -2.38
CA PRO A 117 0.98 -14.18 -1.57
C PRO A 117 2.01 -15.00 -2.35
N SER A 118 3.18 -14.44 -2.57
CA SER A 118 4.27 -15.21 -3.13
C SER A 118 4.42 -16.43 -2.23
N ARG A 119 4.23 -17.62 -2.81
CA ARG A 119 4.49 -18.86 -2.10
C ARG A 119 5.95 -18.79 -1.69
N SER A 120 6.21 -18.72 -0.39
CA SER A 120 7.56 -18.78 0.10
C SER A 120 8.10 -20.15 -0.28
N GLU A 121 9.05 -20.18 -1.21
CA GLU A 121 9.79 -21.41 -1.45
C GLU A 121 10.67 -21.66 -0.23
N PRO A 122 10.67 -22.90 0.31
CA PRO A 122 11.55 -23.24 1.43
C PRO A 122 13.00 -22.99 1.01
N VAL A 123 13.67 -22.09 1.72
CA VAL A 123 15.08 -21.79 1.46
C VAL A 123 15.88 -22.88 2.15
N ARG A 124 16.54 -23.73 1.36
CA ARG A 124 17.31 -24.89 1.82
C ARG A 124 18.23 -24.60 3.01
N LEU A 125 18.86 -23.45 3.04
CA LEU A 125 19.75 -23.03 4.13
C LEU A 125 19.02 -22.59 5.40
N HIS A 126 17.75 -22.24 5.32
CA HIS A 126 16.98 -21.69 6.44
C HIS A 126 15.95 -22.67 6.98
N ASP A 127 15.38 -23.50 6.12
CA ASP A 127 14.25 -24.36 6.49
C ASP A 127 14.65 -25.84 6.65
N ASP A 128 15.80 -26.24 6.10
CA ASP A 128 16.32 -27.60 6.25
C ASP A 128 17.13 -27.76 7.54
N LYS A 129 16.48 -28.31 8.55
CA LYS A 129 17.09 -28.57 9.87
C LYS A 129 18.33 -29.48 9.82
N ALA A 130 18.47 -30.26 8.75
CA ALA A 130 19.65 -31.13 8.56
C ALA A 130 20.91 -30.33 8.22
N LEU A 131 20.77 -29.11 7.74
CA LEU A 131 21.85 -28.18 7.41
C LEU A 131 22.26 -27.27 8.58
N TYR A 132 21.53 -27.30 9.68
CA TYR A 132 21.89 -26.55 10.86
C TYR A 132 23.20 -27.12 11.42
N THR A 133 24.20 -26.25 11.58
CA THR A 133 25.44 -26.62 12.30
C THR A 133 25.05 -27.23 13.63
N GLY A 134 25.69 -28.33 14.00
CA GLY A 134 25.34 -29.22 15.15
C GLY A 134 25.03 -28.58 16.50
N VAL A 135 25.14 -27.26 16.60
CA VAL A 135 24.76 -26.47 17.78
C VAL A 135 23.29 -26.71 18.19
N HIS A 136 22.38 -26.93 17.21
CA HIS A 136 20.99 -27.26 17.51
C HIS A 136 20.73 -28.72 17.83
N VAL A 137 21.59 -29.63 17.39
CA VAL A 137 21.50 -31.07 17.70
C VAL A 137 21.94 -31.35 19.14
N VAL A 138 22.89 -30.56 19.65
CA VAL A 138 23.44 -30.67 21.02
C VAL A 138 22.78 -29.70 22.00
N GLY A 139 21.71 -29.01 21.59
CA GLY A 139 20.92 -28.12 22.45
C GLY A 139 21.35 -26.65 22.42
N GLY A 140 22.26 -26.26 21.53
CA GLY A 140 22.68 -24.86 21.38
C GLY A 140 23.42 -24.30 22.63
N PRO A 141 23.94 -23.10 22.55
CA PRO A 141 24.37 -22.37 23.72
C PRO A 141 23.18 -22.24 24.64
N SER A 142 23.28 -22.70 25.89
CA SER A 142 22.17 -22.55 26.83
C SER A 142 21.83 -21.07 26.93
N THR A 143 20.62 -20.72 26.51
CA THR A 143 20.03 -19.39 26.71
C THR A 143 19.74 -19.11 28.19
N VAL A 144 19.99 -20.09 29.04
CA VAL A 144 20.13 -19.85 30.45
C VAL A 144 21.51 -19.23 30.64
N ASP A 145 21.59 -17.93 30.39
CA ASP A 145 22.60 -17.15 31.08
C ASP A 145 22.57 -17.62 32.52
N ASN A 146 23.65 -18.32 32.93
CA ASN A 146 23.87 -18.49 34.34
C ASN A 146 23.69 -17.11 34.92
N LYS A 147 22.63 -16.92 35.71
CA LYS A 147 22.21 -15.65 36.24
C LYS A 147 23.41 -14.95 36.90
N VAL A 148 24.25 -14.39 36.06
CA VAL A 148 25.22 -13.40 36.46
C VAL A 148 24.39 -12.16 36.63
N THR A 149 23.75 -12.10 37.80
CA THR A 149 23.05 -10.87 38.22
C THR A 149 24.05 -9.74 38.10
N LEU A 150 23.61 -8.60 37.62
CA LEU A 150 24.38 -7.35 37.56
C LEU A 150 25.15 -7.11 38.88
N ASP A 151 24.58 -7.51 39.99
CA ASP A 151 25.17 -7.47 41.32
C ASP A 151 26.48 -8.29 41.46
N ARG A 152 26.59 -9.38 40.72
CA ARG A 152 27.81 -10.22 40.70
C ARG A 152 28.90 -9.65 39.78
N LEU A 153 28.49 -8.93 38.72
CA LEU A 153 29.40 -8.20 37.83
C LEU A 153 29.97 -6.95 38.53
N VAL A 154 29.13 -6.27 39.34
CA VAL A 154 29.53 -5.07 40.07
C VAL A 154 30.34 -5.41 41.33
N ARG A 155 30.10 -6.57 41.94
CA ARG A 155 30.82 -7.07 43.13
C ARG A 155 32.08 -7.93 42.86
N SER A 156 32.50 -8.05 41.63
CA SER A 156 33.78 -8.71 41.34
C SER A 156 34.94 -7.77 41.69
N PRO A 157 35.58 -7.91 42.86
CA PRO A 157 36.64 -7.02 43.30
C PRO A 157 38.01 -7.52 42.82
N HIS A 158 38.12 -7.87 41.59
CA HIS A 158 39.37 -8.19 40.95
C HIS A 158 39.57 -7.21 39.81
N GLY A 159 40.23 -6.18 40.10
CA GLY A 159 41.62 -6.16 40.48
C GLY A 159 42.43 -6.35 39.22
N PHE A 160 42.26 -5.34 38.30
CA PHE A 160 43.27 -5.09 37.30
C PHE A 160 44.52 -4.64 38.05
N GLY A 161 45.55 -5.44 37.97
CA GLY A 161 46.86 -4.97 38.29
C GLY A 161 47.63 -5.83 39.25
N GLU A 162 48.44 -6.72 38.73
CA GLU A 162 49.82 -6.82 39.20
C GLU A 162 50.65 -7.48 38.13
N ARG A 163 51.26 -6.66 37.30
CA ARG A 163 52.43 -7.07 36.57
C ARG A 163 53.56 -7.22 37.57
N ARG A 164 53.95 -8.45 37.90
CA ARG A 164 55.24 -8.67 38.55
C ARG A 164 56.33 -8.56 37.49
N SER A 165 57.14 -7.52 37.71
CA SER A 165 58.47 -7.41 37.13
C SER A 165 59.40 -8.46 37.80
N VAL A 166 60.06 -9.26 37.00
CA VAL A 166 61.42 -9.77 37.25
C VAL A 166 62.11 -9.84 35.89
#